data_55ab002acab8738098c01c07202c22ef
#
_entry.id   55ab002acab8738098c01c07202c22ef
#
_cell.length_a   1.000
_cell.length_b   1.000
_cell.length_c   1.000
_cell.angle_alpha   90.00
_cell.angle_beta   90.00
_cell.angle_gamma   90.00
#
_symmetry.space_group_name_H-M   'P 1'
#
loop_
_entity.id
_entity.type
_entity.pdbx_description
1 polymer ?
#
loop_
_entity_poly.entity_id
_entity_poly.type
_entity_poly.pdbx_seq_one_letter_code
_entity_poly.pdbx_strand_id
1 'polypeptide(L)'
;MLEIAAGSGLHTAAFSAALPGLIWQPTDVDAGNFASILAWSATSGGAVLPPVLLDAGQPGWSADHAGQDAILLVNLLHLIPTAAAATVLDGIAAALAPDGVAFVYGPFLRGGQATSSGDAAFDASLRAQDPDIGYKDLAWVTGRLASAGLRVELQEMPANNLMLIARRH
;
A
#
# COMPACT_ATOMS: atom_id res chain seq x y z
N MET A 1 -3.21 6.58 -11.58
CA MET A 1 -3.13 6.10 -10.19
C MET A 1 -2.65 4.66 -10.17
N LEU A 2 -1.70 4.33 -9.34
CA LEU A 2 -1.14 2.98 -9.16
C LEU A 2 -1.66 2.35 -7.86
N GLU A 3 -2.17 1.13 -7.91
CA GLU A 3 -2.51 0.32 -6.73
C GLU A 3 -1.48 -0.81 -6.59
N ILE A 4 -0.77 -0.82 -5.46
CA ILE A 4 0.23 -1.84 -5.13
C ILE A 4 -0.44 -2.94 -4.32
N ALA A 5 -0.22 -4.21 -4.72
CA ALA A 5 -0.79 -5.40 -4.09
C ALA A 5 -2.33 -5.34 -4.04
N ALA A 6 -2.96 -5.27 -5.21
CA ALA A 6 -4.41 -5.16 -5.37
C ALA A 6 -5.19 -6.39 -4.85
N GLY A 7 -4.52 -7.52 -4.64
CA GLY A 7 -5.11 -8.75 -4.12
C GLY A 7 -6.29 -9.23 -4.98
N SER A 8 -7.47 -9.34 -4.37
CA SER A 8 -8.67 -9.78 -5.09
C SER A 8 -9.20 -8.78 -6.12
N GLY A 9 -8.79 -7.49 -6.06
CA GLY A 9 -9.31 -6.42 -6.91
C GLY A 9 -10.59 -5.74 -6.39
N LEU A 10 -11.05 -6.09 -5.19
CA LEU A 10 -12.27 -5.49 -4.62
C LEU A 10 -12.09 -3.97 -4.38
N HIS A 11 -10.95 -3.55 -3.84
CA HIS A 11 -10.64 -2.12 -3.65
C HIS A 11 -10.50 -1.41 -5.00
N THR A 12 -9.80 -2.02 -5.97
CA THR A 12 -9.71 -1.54 -7.35
C THR A 12 -11.09 -1.19 -7.92
N ALA A 13 -12.04 -2.13 -7.85
CA ALA A 13 -13.38 -1.94 -8.36
C ALA A 13 -14.16 -0.85 -7.61
N ALA A 14 -14.14 -0.90 -6.27
CA ALA A 14 -14.90 0.03 -5.45
C ALA A 14 -14.40 1.49 -5.61
N PHE A 15 -13.10 1.69 -5.59
CA PHE A 15 -12.53 3.04 -5.65
C PHE A 15 -12.51 3.60 -7.07
N SER A 16 -12.28 2.79 -8.11
CA SER A 16 -12.37 3.25 -9.49
C SER A 16 -13.79 3.69 -9.87
N ALA A 17 -14.81 3.00 -9.35
CA ALA A 17 -16.21 3.41 -9.50
C ALA A 17 -16.51 4.75 -8.80
N ALA A 18 -15.96 4.93 -7.60
CA ALA A 18 -16.17 6.15 -6.80
C ALA A 18 -15.38 7.37 -7.34
N LEU A 19 -14.31 7.13 -8.11
CA LEU A 19 -13.39 8.15 -8.61
C LEU A 19 -13.26 8.09 -10.14
N PRO A 20 -14.34 8.34 -10.90
CA PRO A 20 -14.38 8.10 -12.36
C PRO A 20 -13.42 8.99 -13.16
N GLY A 21 -12.83 10.03 -12.54
CA GLY A 21 -11.81 10.87 -13.17
C GLY A 21 -10.40 10.27 -13.16
N LEU A 22 -10.18 9.13 -12.48
CA LEU A 22 -8.87 8.50 -12.36
C LEU A 22 -8.77 7.26 -13.25
N ILE A 23 -7.65 7.11 -13.95
CA ILE A 23 -7.26 5.84 -14.59
C ILE A 23 -6.54 5.01 -13.54
N TRP A 24 -7.05 3.80 -13.28
CA TRP A 24 -6.59 2.92 -12.22
C TRP A 24 -5.70 1.81 -12.79
N GLN A 25 -4.47 1.70 -12.32
CA GLN A 25 -3.54 0.62 -12.66
C GLN A 25 -3.37 -0.30 -11.44
N PRO A 26 -4.08 -1.44 -11.38
CA PRO A 26 -3.82 -2.43 -10.33
C PRO A 26 -2.55 -3.21 -10.62
N THR A 27 -1.80 -3.54 -9.56
CA THR A 27 -0.63 -4.40 -9.62
C THR A 27 -0.66 -5.44 -8.51
N ASP A 28 -0.06 -6.59 -8.75
CA ASP A 28 0.11 -7.63 -7.73
C ASP A 28 1.35 -8.46 -8.01
N VAL A 29 1.95 -9.05 -6.97
CA VAL A 29 3.09 -9.97 -7.10
C VAL A 29 2.64 -11.36 -7.56
N ASP A 30 1.38 -11.72 -7.32
CA ASP A 30 0.78 -12.99 -7.72
C ASP A 30 -0.14 -12.83 -8.93
N ALA A 31 0.32 -13.29 -10.09
CA ALA A 31 -0.49 -13.31 -11.30
C ALA A 31 -1.78 -14.16 -11.17
N GLY A 32 -1.87 -15.05 -10.17
CA GLY A 32 -3.09 -15.79 -9.84
C GLY A 32 -4.26 -14.89 -9.45
N ASN A 33 -3.98 -13.69 -8.93
CA ASN A 33 -5.00 -12.69 -8.58
C ASN A 33 -5.60 -11.97 -9.81
N PHE A 34 -4.95 -12.01 -10.97
CA PHE A 34 -5.34 -11.21 -12.15
C PHE A 34 -6.75 -11.53 -12.66
N ALA A 35 -7.14 -12.81 -12.65
CA ALA A 35 -8.49 -13.19 -13.07
C ALA A 35 -9.57 -12.56 -12.16
N SER A 36 -9.32 -12.51 -10.86
CA SER A 36 -10.21 -11.87 -9.87
C SER A 36 -10.25 -10.35 -10.06
N ILE A 37 -9.08 -9.71 -10.22
CA ILE A 37 -8.99 -8.27 -10.48
C ILE A 37 -9.78 -7.90 -11.73
N LEU A 38 -9.61 -8.64 -12.85
CA LEU A 38 -10.33 -8.39 -14.09
C LEU A 38 -11.85 -8.59 -13.93
N ALA A 39 -12.29 -9.62 -13.21
CA ALA A 39 -13.70 -9.88 -12.97
C ALA A 39 -14.37 -8.74 -12.18
N TRP A 40 -13.73 -8.26 -11.10
CA TRP A 40 -14.22 -7.12 -10.32
C TRP A 40 -14.19 -5.82 -11.13
N SER A 41 -13.12 -5.57 -11.88
CA SER A 41 -12.96 -4.36 -12.71
C SER A 41 -14.04 -4.27 -13.80
N ALA A 42 -14.44 -5.39 -14.40
CA ALA A 42 -15.48 -5.43 -15.42
C ALA A 42 -16.86 -4.98 -14.90
N THR A 43 -17.08 -5.04 -13.58
CA THR A 43 -18.36 -4.64 -12.95
C THR A 43 -18.30 -3.25 -12.33
N SER A 44 -17.11 -2.63 -12.24
CA SER A 44 -16.93 -1.37 -11.51
C SER A 44 -17.49 -0.14 -12.24
N GLY A 45 -17.49 -0.15 -13.56
CA GLY A 45 -17.78 1.03 -14.38
C GLY A 45 -16.69 2.11 -14.35
N GLY A 46 -15.58 1.89 -13.61
CA GLY A 46 -14.43 2.77 -13.58
C GLY A 46 -13.43 2.50 -14.71
N ALA A 47 -12.50 3.44 -14.92
CA ALA A 47 -11.41 3.29 -15.88
C ALA A 47 -10.26 2.48 -15.26
N VAL A 48 -10.31 1.16 -15.38
CA VAL A 48 -9.29 0.23 -14.85
C VAL A 48 -8.51 -0.39 -15.99
N LEU A 49 -7.18 -0.29 -15.91
CA LEU A 49 -6.26 -0.95 -16.84
C LEU A 49 -6.10 -2.43 -16.47
N PRO A 50 -5.67 -3.29 -17.41
CA PRO A 50 -5.31 -4.67 -17.09
C PRO A 50 -4.27 -4.72 -15.96
N PRO A 51 -4.35 -5.70 -15.03
CA PRO A 51 -3.39 -5.82 -13.95
C PRO A 51 -1.98 -6.10 -14.46
N VAL A 52 -0.97 -5.59 -13.76
CA VAL A 52 0.45 -5.75 -14.07
C VAL A 52 1.15 -6.50 -12.95
N LEU A 53 2.04 -7.43 -13.31
CA LEU A 53 2.88 -8.13 -12.35
C LEU A 53 3.89 -7.17 -11.74
N LEU A 54 3.89 -7.02 -10.43
CA LEU A 54 4.79 -6.13 -9.71
C LEU A 54 5.15 -6.72 -8.34
N ASP A 55 6.42 -7.05 -8.16
CA ASP A 55 7.01 -7.22 -6.83
C ASP A 55 7.58 -5.89 -6.34
N ALA A 56 6.76 -5.14 -5.62
CA ALA A 56 7.17 -3.85 -5.06
C ALA A 56 8.21 -3.97 -3.92
N GLY A 57 8.46 -5.19 -3.41
CA GLY A 57 9.52 -5.48 -2.45
C GLY A 57 10.91 -5.53 -3.09
N GLN A 58 11.01 -5.60 -4.42
CA GLN A 58 12.28 -5.55 -5.15
C GLN A 58 12.66 -4.12 -5.53
N PRO A 59 13.96 -3.78 -5.53
CA PRO A 59 14.40 -2.44 -5.94
C PRO A 59 14.19 -2.19 -7.44
N GLY A 60 14.01 -0.91 -7.81
CA GLY A 60 13.98 -0.47 -9.21
C GLY A 60 12.60 -0.36 -9.85
N TRP A 61 11.55 -0.97 -9.29
CA TRP A 61 10.20 -0.96 -9.85
C TRP A 61 9.62 0.45 -10.08
N SER A 62 10.03 1.41 -9.26
CA SER A 62 9.53 2.78 -9.34
C SER A 62 9.93 3.50 -10.65
N ALA A 63 10.99 3.05 -11.32
CA ALA A 63 11.42 3.65 -12.59
C ALA A 63 10.39 3.36 -13.71
N ASP A 64 9.87 2.13 -13.76
CA ASP A 64 8.87 1.70 -14.75
C ASP A 64 7.48 2.27 -14.46
N HIS A 65 7.25 2.74 -13.22
CA HIS A 65 5.98 3.27 -12.75
C HIS A 65 6.07 4.74 -12.31
N ALA A 66 7.05 5.50 -12.79
CA ALA A 66 7.27 6.90 -12.39
C ALA A 66 6.13 7.83 -12.85
N GLY A 67 5.99 8.97 -12.15
CA GLY A 67 5.04 10.02 -12.53
C GLY A 67 3.59 9.76 -12.08
N GLN A 68 3.38 9.00 -11.01
CA GLN A 68 2.04 8.72 -10.49
C GLN A 68 1.45 9.92 -9.76
N ASP A 69 0.26 10.37 -10.19
CA ASP A 69 -0.51 11.39 -9.46
C ASP A 69 -1.01 10.86 -8.12
N ALA A 70 -1.30 9.55 -8.05
CA ALA A 70 -1.69 8.89 -6.81
C ALA A 70 -1.17 7.45 -6.75
N ILE A 71 -0.80 7.01 -5.54
CA ILE A 71 -0.43 5.61 -5.25
C ILE A 71 -1.26 5.14 -4.06
N LEU A 72 -1.85 3.94 -4.16
CA LEU A 72 -2.56 3.28 -3.07
C LEU A 72 -1.85 2.00 -2.67
N LEU A 73 -1.72 1.79 -1.36
CA LEU A 73 -1.26 0.56 -0.75
C LEU A 73 -2.13 0.22 0.45
N VAL A 74 -2.77 -0.94 0.41
CA VAL A 74 -3.69 -1.40 1.45
C VAL A 74 -3.21 -2.73 2.03
N ASN A 75 -2.98 -2.76 3.34
CA ASN A 75 -2.73 -3.99 4.11
C ASN A 75 -1.55 -4.86 3.62
N LEU A 76 -0.49 -4.25 3.07
CA LEU A 76 0.69 -4.99 2.62
C LEU A 76 1.82 -5.01 3.66
N LEU A 77 2.12 -3.86 4.30
CA LEU A 77 3.37 -3.69 5.05
C LEU A 77 3.59 -4.71 6.16
N HIS A 78 2.51 -5.17 6.80
CA HIS A 78 2.60 -6.16 7.88
C HIS A 78 2.74 -7.61 7.37
N LEU A 79 2.55 -7.85 6.07
CA LEU A 79 2.63 -9.18 5.45
C LEU A 79 4.00 -9.45 4.80
N ILE A 80 4.89 -8.48 4.78
CA ILE A 80 6.20 -8.56 4.13
C ILE A 80 7.33 -8.26 5.13
N PRO A 81 8.55 -8.77 4.90
CA PRO A 81 9.72 -8.45 5.71
C PRO A 81 10.01 -6.95 5.76
N THR A 82 10.62 -6.49 6.86
CA THR A 82 10.94 -5.07 7.04
C THR A 82 11.83 -4.50 5.93
N ALA A 83 12.76 -5.28 5.40
CA ALA A 83 13.59 -4.85 4.28
C ALA A 83 12.75 -4.61 3.00
N ALA A 84 11.82 -5.52 2.68
CA ALA A 84 10.90 -5.35 1.56
C ALA A 84 9.98 -4.14 1.78
N ALA A 85 9.44 -3.97 2.99
CA ALA A 85 8.62 -2.80 3.34
C ALA A 85 9.39 -1.47 3.14
N ALA A 86 10.69 -1.46 3.45
CA ALA A 86 11.56 -0.33 3.17
C ALA A 86 11.64 -0.03 1.68
N THR A 87 11.86 -1.04 0.85
CA THR A 87 11.91 -0.91 -0.62
C THR A 87 10.58 -0.40 -1.20
N VAL A 88 9.45 -0.91 -0.67
CA VAL A 88 8.11 -0.44 -1.07
C VAL A 88 7.95 1.06 -0.78
N LEU A 89 8.30 1.51 0.43
CA LEU A 89 8.14 2.92 0.83
C LEU A 89 9.06 3.86 0.02
N ASP A 90 10.30 3.46 -0.22
CA ASP A 90 11.23 4.23 -1.07
C ASP A 90 10.73 4.30 -2.51
N GLY A 91 10.25 3.17 -3.03
CA GLY A 91 9.70 3.09 -4.38
C GLY A 91 8.43 3.95 -4.53
N ILE A 92 7.54 3.98 -3.54
CA ILE A 92 6.38 4.87 -3.52
C ILE A 92 6.85 6.33 -3.64
N ALA A 93 7.80 6.75 -2.82
CA ALA A 93 8.31 8.12 -2.87
C ALA A 93 8.94 8.46 -4.22
N ALA A 94 9.69 7.51 -4.83
CA ALA A 94 10.33 7.72 -6.12
C ALA A 94 9.34 7.74 -7.30
N ALA A 95 8.26 6.94 -7.23
CA ALA A 95 7.28 6.83 -8.30
C ALA A 95 6.26 7.98 -8.33
N LEU A 96 6.09 8.74 -7.24
CA LEU A 96 5.17 9.88 -7.20
C LEU A 96 5.60 11.01 -8.13
N ALA A 97 4.62 11.59 -8.84
CA ALA A 97 4.75 12.88 -9.50
C ALA A 97 5.07 14.00 -8.48
N PRO A 98 5.55 15.18 -8.91
CA PRO A 98 5.83 16.30 -8.00
C PRO A 98 4.66 16.67 -7.08
N ASP A 99 3.44 16.69 -7.61
CA ASP A 99 2.21 16.99 -6.86
C ASP A 99 1.42 15.73 -6.48
N GLY A 100 2.05 14.56 -6.60
CA GLY A 100 1.42 13.26 -6.33
C GLY A 100 1.17 13.01 -4.85
N VAL A 101 0.23 12.11 -4.56
CA VAL A 101 -0.14 11.70 -3.21
C VAL A 101 -0.09 10.18 -3.08
N ALA A 102 0.48 9.68 -1.97
CA ALA A 102 0.41 8.28 -1.61
C ALA A 102 -0.52 8.06 -0.42
N PHE A 103 -1.31 7.00 -0.50
CA PHE A 103 -2.19 6.51 0.55
C PHE A 103 -1.68 5.14 1.00
N VAL A 104 -1.23 5.05 2.25
CA VAL A 104 -0.75 3.80 2.85
C VAL A 104 -1.65 3.46 4.02
N TYR A 105 -2.46 2.40 3.85
CA TYR A 105 -3.43 1.96 4.83
C TYR A 105 -3.02 0.64 5.46
N GLY A 106 -3.22 0.53 6.77
CA GLY A 106 -3.04 -0.71 7.51
C GLY A 106 -2.89 -0.52 9.00
N PRO A 107 -2.61 -1.61 9.72
CA PRO A 107 -2.29 -1.59 11.13
C PRO A 107 -0.80 -1.27 11.35
N PHE A 108 -0.52 -0.59 12.49
CA PHE A 108 0.85 -0.20 12.87
C PHE A 108 1.05 -0.37 14.37
N LEU A 109 2.28 -0.68 14.78
CA LEU A 109 2.70 -0.48 16.17
C LEU A 109 2.84 1.02 16.45
N ARG A 110 2.57 1.41 17.68
CA ARG A 110 2.75 2.79 18.16
C ARG A 110 3.76 2.78 19.32
N GLY A 111 4.99 3.22 19.06
CA GLY A 111 6.09 3.13 20.01
C GLY A 111 6.45 1.68 20.38
N GLY A 112 6.44 0.79 19.39
CA GLY A 112 6.76 -0.62 19.56
C GLY A 112 5.64 -1.47 20.16
N GLN A 113 4.44 -0.91 20.38
CA GLN A 113 3.30 -1.60 21.01
C GLN A 113 2.09 -1.66 20.10
N ALA A 114 1.37 -2.78 20.13
CA ALA A 114 0.07 -2.92 19.50
C ALA A 114 -0.98 -2.08 20.28
N THR A 115 -1.99 -1.58 19.57
CA THR A 115 -3.01 -0.67 20.12
C THR A 115 -4.14 -1.38 20.86
N SER A 116 -4.28 -2.68 20.66
CA SER A 116 -5.27 -3.53 21.34
C SER A 116 -4.75 -4.95 21.54
N SER A 117 -5.43 -5.73 22.39
CA SER A 117 -5.12 -7.15 22.56
C SER A 117 -5.34 -7.96 21.27
N GLY A 118 -6.32 -7.56 20.45
CA GLY A 118 -6.58 -8.16 19.13
C GLY A 118 -5.43 -7.93 18.16
N ASP A 119 -4.92 -6.68 18.09
CA ASP A 119 -3.76 -6.35 17.28
C ASP A 119 -2.50 -7.08 17.75
N ALA A 120 -2.30 -7.15 19.06
CA ALA A 120 -1.17 -7.90 19.64
C ALA A 120 -1.22 -9.40 19.27
N ALA A 121 -2.40 -10.02 19.35
CA ALA A 121 -2.57 -11.42 18.99
C ALA A 121 -2.36 -11.64 17.49
N PHE A 122 -2.84 -10.74 16.64
CA PHE A 122 -2.65 -10.84 15.19
C PHE A 122 -1.19 -10.63 14.79
N ASP A 123 -0.50 -9.61 15.31
CA ASP A 123 0.94 -9.41 15.09
C ASP A 123 1.76 -10.61 15.54
N ALA A 124 1.45 -11.18 16.71
CA ALA A 124 2.09 -12.38 17.21
C ALA A 124 1.86 -13.60 16.28
N SER A 125 0.65 -13.73 15.72
CA SER A 125 0.33 -14.82 14.78
C SER A 125 1.10 -14.71 13.46
N LEU A 126 1.33 -13.49 12.96
CA LEU A 126 2.16 -13.24 11.78
C LEU A 126 3.62 -13.62 12.05
N ARG A 127 4.18 -13.16 13.16
CA ARG A 127 5.58 -13.46 13.55
C ARG A 127 5.82 -14.93 13.87
N ALA A 128 4.78 -15.66 14.25
CA ALA A 128 4.88 -17.10 14.44
C ALA A 128 4.97 -17.86 13.11
N GLN A 129 4.45 -17.29 12.01
CA GLN A 129 4.56 -17.86 10.66
C GLN A 129 5.92 -17.52 10.04
N ASP A 130 6.35 -16.27 10.19
CA ASP A 130 7.63 -15.77 9.72
C ASP A 130 8.08 -14.63 10.66
N PRO A 131 9.23 -14.75 11.35
CA PRO A 131 9.71 -13.74 12.29
C PRO A 131 10.05 -12.39 11.63
N ASP A 132 10.25 -12.34 10.31
CA ASP A 132 10.59 -11.14 9.57
C ASP A 132 9.37 -10.31 9.17
N ILE A 133 8.15 -10.89 9.22
CA ILE A 133 6.91 -10.16 8.97
C ILE A 133 6.28 -9.66 10.29
N GLY A 134 5.15 -8.95 10.19
CA GLY A 134 4.43 -8.37 11.34
C GLY A 134 4.28 -6.86 11.22
N TYR A 135 3.56 -6.28 12.19
CA TYR A 135 3.29 -4.86 12.20
C TYR A 135 4.57 -4.03 12.20
N LYS A 136 4.63 -3.03 11.35
CA LYS A 136 5.71 -2.04 11.34
C LYS A 136 5.39 -0.92 12.32
N ASP A 137 6.41 -0.36 12.98
CA ASP A 137 6.21 0.79 13.85
C ASP A 137 5.88 2.03 13.04
N LEU A 138 4.87 2.80 13.48
CA LEU A 138 4.41 4.01 12.81
C LEU A 138 5.53 5.03 12.65
N ALA A 139 6.36 5.23 13.69
CA ALA A 139 7.46 6.19 13.63
C ALA A 139 8.52 5.78 12.61
N TRP A 140 8.77 4.47 12.44
CA TRP A 140 9.68 3.98 11.41
C TRP A 140 9.13 4.24 10.00
N VAL A 141 7.85 3.94 9.75
CA VAL A 141 7.21 4.16 8.44
C VAL A 141 7.19 5.63 8.07
N THR A 142 6.70 6.49 8.99
CA THR A 142 6.62 7.94 8.75
C THR A 142 7.99 8.58 8.61
N GLY A 143 8.97 8.15 9.42
CA GLY A 143 10.36 8.61 9.32
C GLY A 143 11.00 8.25 7.98
N ARG A 144 10.71 7.06 7.43
CA ARG A 144 11.22 6.66 6.13
C ARG A 144 10.62 7.49 4.99
N LEU A 145 9.32 7.69 4.97
CA LEU A 145 8.65 8.57 4.00
C LEU A 145 9.15 10.01 4.10
N ALA A 146 9.35 10.53 5.32
CA ALA A 146 9.89 11.87 5.54
C ALA A 146 11.34 12.00 5.04
N SER A 147 12.18 10.99 5.26
CA SER A 147 13.56 10.96 4.74
C SER A 147 13.60 10.92 3.21
N ALA A 148 12.56 10.43 2.56
CA ALA A 148 12.39 10.46 1.11
C ALA A 148 11.73 11.76 0.60
N GLY A 149 11.57 12.79 1.45
CA GLY A 149 11.04 14.10 1.09
C GLY A 149 9.52 14.20 1.07
N LEU A 150 8.82 13.32 1.79
CA LEU A 150 7.37 13.36 1.87
C LEU A 150 6.90 13.86 3.24
N ARG A 151 5.91 14.76 3.25
CA ARG A 151 5.14 15.11 4.44
C ARG A 151 4.03 14.09 4.62
N VAL A 152 3.87 13.56 5.83
CA VAL A 152 2.86 12.55 6.16
C VAL A 152 1.82 13.12 7.10
N GLU A 153 0.56 13.02 6.71
CA GLU A 153 -0.62 13.25 7.54
C GLU A 153 -1.21 11.91 7.96
N LEU A 154 -1.70 11.82 9.19
CA LEU A 154 -2.29 10.60 9.74
C LEU A 154 -3.79 10.78 9.88
N GLN A 155 -4.54 9.77 9.46
CA GLN A 155 -5.98 9.69 9.67
C GLN A 155 -6.31 8.38 10.40
N GLU A 156 -7.00 8.48 11.53
CA GLU A 156 -7.53 7.33 12.25
C GLU A 156 -8.62 6.66 11.41
N MET A 157 -8.55 5.33 11.36
CA MET A 157 -9.47 4.49 10.60
C MET A 157 -10.08 3.41 11.50
N PRO A 158 -11.19 2.78 11.11
CA PRO A 158 -11.79 1.70 11.90
C PRO A 158 -10.81 0.57 12.22
N ALA A 159 -11.07 -0.14 13.31
CA ALA A 159 -10.30 -1.29 13.79
C ALA A 159 -8.81 -0.97 14.03
N ASN A 160 -8.52 0.20 14.61
CA ASN A 160 -7.18 0.68 14.96
C ASN A 160 -6.21 0.85 13.77
N ASN A 161 -6.70 0.75 12.54
CA ASN A 161 -5.88 1.05 11.36
C ASN A 161 -5.64 2.55 11.23
N LEU A 162 -4.63 2.89 10.45
CA LEU A 162 -4.34 4.25 10.03
C LEU A 162 -4.31 4.34 8.51
N MET A 163 -4.70 5.51 7.99
CA MET A 163 -4.36 5.96 6.65
C MET A 163 -3.23 6.99 6.76
N LEU A 164 -2.09 6.69 6.19
CA LEU A 164 -1.00 7.63 6.01
C LEU A 164 -1.17 8.30 4.65
N ILE A 165 -1.30 9.62 4.65
CA ILE A 165 -1.44 10.44 3.44
C ILE A 165 -0.12 11.17 3.25
N ALA A 166 0.68 10.73 2.28
CA ALA A 166 2.03 11.24 2.06
C ALA A 166 2.10 12.05 0.76
N ARG A 167 2.64 13.29 0.83
CA ARG A 167 2.80 14.21 -0.30
C ARG A 167 4.21 14.81 -0.30
N ARG A 168 4.70 15.19 -1.47
CA ARG A 168 5.93 16.01 -1.55
C ARG A 168 5.71 17.38 -0.90
N HIS A 169 6.80 17.96 -0.41
CA HIS A 169 6.82 19.34 0.11
C HIS A 169 6.70 20.36 -1.02
#